data_f59603e027af986863e0a46e55159438
#
_entry.id   f59603e027af986863e0a46e55159438
#
_cell.length_a   1.000
_cell.length_b   1.000
_cell.length_c   1.000
_cell.angle_alpha   90.00
_cell.angle_beta   90.00
_cell.angle_gamma   90.00
#
_symmetry.space_group_name_H-M   'P 1'
#
loop_
_entity.id
_entity.type
_entity.pdbx_description
1 polymer ?
#
loop_
_entity_poly.entity_id
_entity_poly.type
_entity_poly.pdbx_seq_one_letter_code
_entity_poly.pdbx_strand_id
1 'polypeptide(L)'
;MEKHILVVDDSPTIRSSVAFCLHNAGYKVTEAEDGQDALEKLESMRESVHNLAMIITDINMPRMDGITFIEHVKKSHFRFLPILVFTTESEKSMIQKGKEAGASGWVVKPFQPEQLLWAVKKLVWA
;
A
#
# COMPACT_ATOMS: atom_id res chain seq x y z
N MET A 1 -5.18 -13.10 -15.50
CA MET A 1 -5.88 -11.93 -14.95
C MET A 1 -4.89 -11.05 -14.21
N GLU A 2 -4.90 -9.76 -14.49
CA GLU A 2 -3.96 -8.83 -13.88
C GLU A 2 -4.28 -8.62 -12.41
N LYS A 3 -3.26 -8.63 -11.57
CA LYS A 3 -3.43 -8.34 -10.14
C LYS A 3 -3.52 -6.84 -9.92
N HIS A 4 -4.35 -6.45 -8.97
CA HIS A 4 -4.64 -5.06 -8.67
C HIS A 4 -3.98 -4.64 -7.36
N ILE A 5 -3.34 -3.49 -7.35
CA ILE A 5 -2.66 -2.94 -6.17
C ILE A 5 -3.22 -1.55 -5.85
N LEU A 6 -3.54 -1.32 -4.59
CA LEU A 6 -3.93 0.01 -4.12
C LEU A 6 -2.68 0.72 -3.60
N VAL A 7 -2.40 1.90 -4.12
CA VAL A 7 -1.24 2.72 -3.72
C VAL A 7 -1.74 3.97 -2.99
N VAL A 8 -1.30 4.15 -1.76
CA VAL A 8 -1.74 5.24 -0.88
C VAL A 8 -0.54 6.12 -0.53
N ASP A 9 -0.55 7.36 -0.98
CA ASP A 9 0.54 8.32 -0.70
C ASP A 9 0.01 9.72 -0.95
N ASP A 10 0.33 10.67 -0.06
CA ASP A 10 -0.14 12.04 -0.20
C ASP A 10 0.67 12.85 -1.21
N SER A 11 1.81 12.35 -1.67
CA SER A 11 2.61 13.00 -2.70
C SER A 11 2.15 12.53 -4.08
N PRO A 12 1.56 13.41 -4.92
CA PRO A 12 1.15 13.00 -6.27
C PRO A 12 2.32 12.50 -7.12
N THR A 13 3.50 13.12 -6.98
CA THR A 13 4.68 12.75 -7.74
C THR A 13 5.16 11.34 -7.39
N ILE A 14 5.26 11.04 -6.09
CA ILE A 14 5.67 9.72 -5.62
C ILE A 14 4.64 8.67 -6.03
N ARG A 15 3.36 8.98 -5.82
CA ARG A 15 2.27 8.07 -6.14
C ARG A 15 2.26 7.72 -7.63
N SER A 16 2.45 8.72 -8.49
CA SER A 16 2.53 8.50 -9.93
C SER A 16 3.73 7.66 -10.33
N SER A 17 4.88 7.89 -9.69
CA SER A 17 6.09 7.12 -9.97
C SER A 17 5.92 5.64 -9.60
N VAL A 18 5.33 5.39 -8.44
CA VAL A 18 5.06 4.01 -7.99
C VAL A 18 4.07 3.34 -8.94
N ALA A 19 2.98 4.04 -9.29
CA ALA A 19 1.97 3.51 -10.20
C ALA A 19 2.58 3.17 -11.56
N PHE A 20 3.42 4.05 -12.10
CA PHE A 20 4.09 3.81 -13.38
C PHE A 20 4.94 2.54 -13.33
N CYS A 21 5.73 2.40 -12.27
CA CYS A 21 6.58 1.23 -12.06
C CYS A 21 5.75 -0.06 -12.04
N LEU A 22 4.64 -0.03 -11.31
CA LEU A 22 3.77 -1.21 -11.18
C LEU A 22 3.04 -1.53 -12.48
N HIS A 23 2.55 -0.52 -13.19
CA HIS A 23 1.91 -0.71 -14.51
C HIS A 23 2.88 -1.37 -15.48
N ASN A 24 4.12 -0.92 -15.52
CA ASN A 24 5.13 -1.49 -16.41
C ASN A 24 5.43 -2.96 -16.06
N ALA A 25 5.18 -3.36 -14.84
CA ALA A 25 5.38 -4.75 -14.40
C ALA A 25 4.12 -5.62 -14.57
N GLY A 26 3.05 -5.04 -15.12
CA GLY A 26 1.83 -5.80 -15.43
C GLY A 26 0.73 -5.75 -14.37
N TYR A 27 0.85 -4.85 -13.39
CA TYR A 27 -0.18 -4.71 -12.35
C TYR A 27 -1.16 -3.59 -12.71
N LYS A 28 -2.40 -3.72 -12.28
CA LYS A 28 -3.36 -2.63 -12.28
C LYS A 28 -3.21 -1.85 -10.97
N VAL A 29 -3.42 -0.55 -11.02
CA VAL A 29 -3.22 0.31 -9.85
C VAL A 29 -4.42 1.23 -9.65
N THR A 30 -4.88 1.32 -8.40
CA THR A 30 -5.78 2.38 -7.95
C THR A 30 -4.98 3.25 -6.99
N GLU A 31 -5.11 4.56 -7.09
CA GLU A 31 -4.37 5.52 -6.27
C GLU A 31 -5.29 6.19 -5.26
N ALA A 32 -4.76 6.41 -4.05
CA ALA A 32 -5.45 7.16 -3.00
C ALA A 32 -4.48 8.15 -2.37
N GLU A 33 -4.99 9.30 -1.95
CA GLU A 33 -4.13 10.40 -1.46
C GLU A 33 -3.87 10.35 0.05
N ASP A 34 -4.66 9.59 0.80
CA ASP A 34 -4.45 9.40 2.24
C ASP A 34 -5.26 8.18 2.71
N GLY A 35 -5.17 7.89 4.02
CA GLY A 35 -5.85 6.72 4.58
C GLY A 35 -7.37 6.78 4.47
N GLN A 36 -7.96 7.97 4.65
CA GLN A 36 -9.40 8.12 4.55
C GLN A 36 -9.89 7.87 3.12
N ASP A 37 -9.21 8.47 2.15
CA ASP A 37 -9.52 8.26 0.73
C ASP A 37 -9.35 6.78 0.36
N ALA A 38 -8.31 6.13 0.89
CA ALA A 38 -8.04 4.73 0.64
C ALA A 38 -9.16 3.83 1.18
N LEU A 39 -9.67 4.11 2.38
CA LEU A 39 -10.76 3.33 2.94
C LEU A 39 -12.03 3.47 2.10
N GLU A 40 -12.32 4.67 1.62
CA GLU A 40 -13.47 4.90 0.74
C GLU A 40 -13.33 4.14 -0.56
N LYS A 41 -12.12 4.14 -1.14
CA LYS A 41 -11.85 3.42 -2.39
C LYS A 41 -11.92 1.90 -2.19
N LEU A 42 -11.41 1.40 -1.09
CA LEU A 42 -11.52 -0.03 -0.78
C LEU A 42 -12.99 -0.45 -0.71
N GLU A 43 -13.82 0.33 -0.06
CA GLU A 43 -15.25 0.00 0.03
C GLU A 43 -15.90 -0.02 -1.35
N SER A 44 -15.57 0.95 -2.20
CA SER A 44 -16.10 0.98 -3.56
C SER A 44 -15.58 -0.17 -4.44
N MET A 45 -14.39 -0.70 -4.14
CA MET A 45 -13.79 -1.80 -4.88
C MET A 45 -14.28 -3.18 -4.43
N ARG A 46 -14.94 -3.24 -3.29
CA ARG A 46 -15.28 -4.49 -2.63
C ARG A 46 -16.03 -5.49 -3.51
N GLU A 47 -16.93 -5.01 -4.36
CA GLU A 47 -17.71 -5.87 -5.24
C GLU A 47 -17.28 -5.81 -6.70
N SER A 48 -16.54 -4.76 -7.07
CA SER A 48 -16.17 -4.53 -8.47
C SER A 48 -14.76 -4.99 -8.83
N VAL A 49 -13.88 -5.19 -7.84
CA VAL A 49 -12.50 -5.61 -8.06
C VAL A 49 -12.28 -6.93 -7.32
N HIS A 50 -12.13 -8.00 -8.08
CA HIS A 50 -12.03 -9.36 -7.53
C HIS A 50 -10.60 -9.84 -7.34
N ASN A 51 -9.63 -9.13 -7.91
CA ASN A 51 -8.23 -9.53 -7.86
C ASN A 51 -7.33 -8.48 -7.19
N LEU A 52 -7.89 -7.74 -6.23
CA LEU A 52 -7.10 -6.85 -5.39
C LEU A 52 -6.14 -7.73 -4.57
N ALA A 53 -4.84 -7.50 -4.75
CA ALA A 53 -3.81 -8.43 -4.29
C ALA A 53 -2.95 -7.88 -3.16
N MET A 54 -2.83 -6.57 -3.03
CA MET A 54 -2.08 -5.95 -1.95
C MET A 54 -2.32 -4.45 -1.88
N ILE A 55 -1.84 -3.85 -0.79
CA ILE A 55 -1.87 -2.41 -0.56
C ILE A 55 -0.44 -1.94 -0.33
N ILE A 56 -0.06 -0.82 -0.94
CA ILE A 56 1.18 -0.11 -0.65
C ILE A 56 0.77 1.22 -0.02
N THR A 57 1.29 1.56 1.16
CA THR A 57 0.91 2.79 1.85
C THR A 57 2.10 3.51 2.47
N ASP A 58 2.07 4.83 2.43
CA ASP A 58 2.95 5.67 3.25
C ASP A 58 2.42 5.70 4.69
N ILE A 59 3.22 6.23 5.59
CA ILE A 59 2.87 6.39 7.01
C ILE A 59 2.40 7.82 7.28
N ASN A 60 3.16 8.83 6.88
CA ASN A 60 2.89 10.23 7.20
C ASN A 60 1.96 10.84 6.15
N MET A 61 0.67 10.89 6.46
CA MET A 61 -0.36 11.40 5.57
C MET A 61 -1.35 12.25 6.34
N PRO A 62 -2.00 13.25 5.68
CA PRO A 62 -3.04 14.03 6.36
C PRO A 62 -4.31 13.19 6.55
N ARG A 63 -5.20 13.65 7.36
CA ARG A 63 -6.51 13.07 7.71
C ARG A 63 -6.41 11.74 8.43
N MET A 64 -5.63 10.79 7.91
CA MET A 64 -5.43 9.48 8.55
C MET A 64 -4.04 8.97 8.19
N ASP A 65 -3.19 8.76 9.19
CA ASP A 65 -1.84 8.22 8.96
C ASP A 65 -1.88 6.74 8.58
N GLY A 66 -0.74 6.25 8.09
CA GLY A 66 -0.67 4.88 7.57
C GLY A 66 -0.84 3.79 8.64
N ILE A 67 -0.37 4.02 9.86
CA ILE A 67 -0.53 3.04 10.95
C ILE A 67 -2.02 2.87 11.25
N THR A 68 -2.74 3.98 11.42
CA THR A 68 -4.18 3.97 11.67
C THR A 68 -4.92 3.31 10.50
N PHE A 69 -4.53 3.65 9.27
CA PHE A 69 -5.10 3.03 8.07
C PHE A 69 -4.92 1.52 8.09
N ILE A 70 -3.70 1.03 8.38
CA ILE A 70 -3.43 -0.40 8.46
C ILE A 70 -4.32 -1.07 9.50
N GLU A 71 -4.47 -0.45 10.68
CA GLU A 71 -5.34 -0.99 11.71
C GLU A 71 -6.78 -1.13 11.25
N HIS A 72 -7.29 -0.13 10.53
CA HIS A 72 -8.64 -0.21 9.96
C HIS A 72 -8.76 -1.33 8.94
N VAL A 73 -7.78 -1.47 8.04
CA VAL A 73 -7.79 -2.53 7.03
C VAL A 73 -7.83 -3.91 7.69
N LYS A 74 -7.03 -4.09 8.74
CA LYS A 74 -6.92 -5.39 9.42
C LYS A 74 -8.16 -5.77 10.24
N LYS A 75 -9.07 -4.81 10.44
CA LYS A 75 -10.37 -5.08 11.08
C LYS A 75 -11.52 -5.16 10.06
N SER A 76 -11.21 -5.08 8.78
CA SER A 76 -12.20 -4.99 7.71
C SER A 76 -12.30 -6.28 6.91
N HIS A 77 -13.16 -6.23 5.88
CA HIS A 77 -13.28 -7.28 4.88
C HIS A 77 -11.93 -7.59 4.20
N PHE A 78 -11.02 -6.61 4.16
CA PHE A 78 -9.74 -6.72 3.49
C PHE A 78 -8.58 -7.14 4.41
N ARG A 79 -8.88 -7.69 5.58
CA ARG A 79 -7.87 -8.03 6.59
C ARG A 79 -6.81 -9.01 6.12
N PHE A 80 -7.07 -9.76 5.07
CA PHE A 80 -6.12 -10.74 4.55
C PHE A 80 -5.14 -10.18 3.52
N LEU A 81 -5.34 -8.95 3.06
CA LEU A 81 -4.44 -8.38 2.07
C LEU A 81 -3.08 -8.08 2.70
N PRO A 82 -1.98 -8.44 2.03
CA PRO A 82 -0.67 -7.99 2.47
C PRO A 82 -0.55 -6.49 2.28
N ILE A 83 0.16 -5.83 3.20
CA ILE A 83 0.37 -4.40 3.18
C ILE A 83 1.85 -4.13 3.23
N LEU A 84 2.35 -3.43 2.20
CA LEU A 84 3.73 -2.98 2.12
C LEU A 84 3.77 -1.50 2.51
N VAL A 85 4.53 -1.16 3.53
CA VAL A 85 4.76 0.24 3.89
C VAL A 85 5.89 0.79 3.03
N PHE A 86 5.68 1.96 2.45
CA PHE A 86 6.64 2.64 1.59
C PHE A 86 6.74 4.09 2.06
N THR A 87 7.80 4.43 2.79
CA THR A 87 7.88 5.69 3.54
C THR A 87 9.33 6.15 3.71
N THR A 88 9.51 7.44 4.03
CA THR A 88 10.83 7.95 4.44
C THR A 88 11.18 7.57 5.88
N GLU A 89 10.21 7.08 6.64
CA GLU A 89 10.39 6.74 8.05
C GLU A 89 11.22 5.47 8.19
N SER A 90 12.31 5.53 8.97
CA SER A 90 13.21 4.40 9.17
C SER A 90 13.51 4.09 10.63
N GLU A 91 12.88 4.79 11.57
CA GLU A 91 13.09 4.51 12.99
C GLU A 91 12.54 3.14 13.37
N LYS A 92 13.33 2.41 14.17
CA LYS A 92 12.95 1.06 14.60
C LYS A 92 11.62 1.02 15.33
N SER A 93 11.35 2.03 16.16
CA SER A 93 10.09 2.10 16.91
C SER A 93 8.89 2.22 15.98
N MET A 94 9.01 2.98 14.90
CA MET A 94 7.94 3.17 13.93
C MET A 94 7.74 1.91 13.09
N ILE A 95 8.83 1.25 12.70
CA ILE A 95 8.77 -0.03 11.97
C ILE A 95 8.06 -1.08 12.83
N GLN A 96 8.38 -1.13 14.12
CA GLN A 96 7.73 -2.05 15.05
C GLN A 96 6.23 -1.76 15.17
N LYS A 97 5.84 -0.49 15.25
CA LYS A 97 4.42 -0.11 15.26
C LYS A 97 3.70 -0.57 14.00
N GLY A 98 4.35 -0.43 12.84
CA GLY A 98 3.80 -0.90 11.59
C GLY A 98 3.58 -2.40 11.57
N LYS A 99 4.55 -3.16 12.06
CA LYS A 99 4.42 -4.61 12.17
C LYS A 99 3.28 -5.00 13.10
N GLU A 100 3.18 -4.36 14.26
CA GLU A 100 2.12 -4.63 15.22
C GLU A 100 0.74 -4.31 14.66
N ALA A 101 0.66 -3.28 13.83
CA ALA A 101 -0.60 -2.93 13.16
C ALA A 101 -0.97 -3.94 12.08
N GLY A 102 -0.01 -4.67 11.55
CA GLY A 102 -0.26 -5.72 10.56
C GLY A 102 0.44 -5.56 9.22
N ALA A 103 1.44 -4.67 9.12
CA ALA A 103 2.22 -4.52 7.89
C ALA A 103 3.03 -5.78 7.61
N SER A 104 3.10 -6.15 6.34
CA SER A 104 3.81 -7.33 5.87
C SER A 104 5.25 -7.04 5.45
N GLY A 105 5.56 -5.79 5.11
CA GLY A 105 6.89 -5.37 4.70
C GLY A 105 7.07 -3.88 4.82
N TRP A 106 8.33 -3.43 4.68
CA TRP A 106 8.69 -2.03 4.88
C TRP A 106 9.81 -1.67 3.91
N VAL A 107 9.58 -0.68 3.05
CA VAL A 107 10.58 -0.16 2.11
C VAL A 107 10.74 1.33 2.37
N VAL A 108 11.99 1.77 2.50
CA VAL A 108 12.32 3.18 2.79
C VAL A 108 12.55 3.94 1.50
N LYS A 109 11.91 5.12 1.38
CA LYS A 109 12.11 6.03 0.24
C LYS A 109 13.50 6.67 0.31
N PRO A 110 14.11 7.03 -0.83
CA PRO A 110 13.62 6.84 -2.19
C PRO A 110 13.72 5.39 -2.62
N PHE A 111 12.86 4.97 -3.54
CA PHE A 111 12.87 3.59 -4.00
C PHE A 111 13.72 3.42 -5.25
N GLN A 112 14.23 2.19 -5.41
CA GLN A 112 14.74 1.73 -6.69
C GLN A 112 13.72 0.77 -7.27
N PRO A 113 13.40 0.86 -8.57
CA PRO A 113 12.35 0.02 -9.17
C PRO A 113 12.52 -1.47 -8.87
N GLU A 114 13.75 -1.98 -8.93
CA GLU A 114 14.01 -3.40 -8.68
C GLU A 114 13.67 -3.78 -7.24
N GLN A 115 13.99 -2.92 -6.29
CA GLN A 115 13.72 -3.16 -4.86
C GLN A 115 12.22 -3.18 -4.59
N LEU A 116 11.49 -2.21 -5.15
CA LEU A 116 10.04 -2.15 -4.99
C LEU A 116 9.38 -3.38 -5.61
N LEU A 117 9.75 -3.73 -6.84
CA LEU A 117 9.17 -4.87 -7.55
C LEU A 117 9.49 -6.19 -6.85
N TRP A 118 10.69 -6.31 -6.29
CA TRP A 118 11.06 -7.50 -5.52
C TRP A 118 10.16 -7.67 -4.30
N ALA A 119 9.93 -6.59 -3.56
CA ALA A 119 9.06 -6.61 -2.40
C ALA A 119 7.61 -6.94 -2.79
N VAL A 120 7.12 -6.33 -3.87
CA VAL A 120 5.77 -6.60 -4.38
C VAL A 120 5.61 -8.06 -4.75
N LYS A 121 6.56 -8.61 -5.50
CA LYS A 121 6.48 -10.01 -5.94
C LYS A 121 6.50 -10.98 -4.76
N LYS A 122 7.18 -10.63 -3.69
CA LYS A 122 7.22 -11.47 -2.49
C LYS A 122 5.90 -11.48 -1.73
N LEU A 123 5.19 -10.37 -1.74
CA LEU A 123 3.99 -10.19 -0.91
C LEU A 123 2.69 -10.40 -1.67
N VAL A 124 2.68 -10.09 -2.96
CA VAL A 124 1.44 -10.18 -3.75
C VAL A 124 0.96 -11.62 -3.81
N TRP A 125 -0.33 -11.82 -3.62
CA TRP A 125 -0.91 -13.16 -3.70
C TRP A 125 -0.86 -13.68 -5.13
N ALA A 126 -0.39 -14.89 -5.24
CA ALA A 126 -0.27 -15.58 -6.53
C ALA A 126 -1.63 -15.93 -7.13
#